data_a0cf8b3578a7de09a975a57818532b06
#
_entry.id   a0cf8b3578a7de09a975a57818532b06
#
_cell.length_a   1.000
_cell.length_b   1.000
_cell.length_c   1.000
_cell.angle_alpha   90.00
_cell.angle_beta   90.00
_cell.angle_gamma   90.00
#
_symmetry.space_group_name_H-M   'P 1'
#
loop_
_entity.id
_entity.type
_entity.pdbx_description
1 polymer ?
#
loop_
_entity_poly.entity_id
_entity_poly.type
_entity_poly.pdbx_seq_one_letter_code
_entity_poly.pdbx_strand_id
1 'polypeptide(L)'
;MSVRRIIAAAMVALAIWHGGSAAALQAKALLAQVLLHDAWDAARAGERQPSPWPWADMWPVARLRFESRGEDLIVLSNASGRSLAFGPGVFGTVLPGDAGNSVVAGHRDTHFEFLRDVRPGDRFSVQRADG
;
A
#
# COMPACT_ATOMS: atom_id res chain seq x y z
N MET A 1 18.79 18.49 41.74
CA MET A 1 19.04 17.56 40.61
C MET A 1 19.98 18.25 39.64
N SER A 2 21.08 17.63 39.22
CA SER A 2 22.05 18.33 38.35
C SER A 2 21.43 18.53 36.95
N VAL A 3 21.74 19.64 36.30
CA VAL A 3 21.29 19.99 34.94
C VAL A 3 21.50 18.83 33.95
N ARG A 4 22.63 18.12 34.11
CA ARG A 4 22.93 16.92 33.28
C ARG A 4 21.88 15.80 33.42
N ARG A 5 21.35 15.57 34.64
CA ARG A 5 20.30 14.55 34.88
C ARG A 5 18.96 14.97 34.28
N ILE A 6 18.65 16.27 34.32
CA ILE A 6 17.43 16.80 33.69
C ILE A 6 17.49 16.64 32.18
N ILE A 7 18.63 17.00 31.58
CA ILE A 7 18.85 16.84 30.12
C ILE A 7 18.77 15.37 29.73
N ALA A 8 19.42 14.48 30.47
CA ALA A 8 19.36 13.04 30.16
C ALA A 8 17.93 12.48 30.26
N ALA A 9 17.17 12.84 31.28
CA ALA A 9 15.78 12.45 31.45
C ALA A 9 14.89 12.99 30.32
N ALA A 10 15.07 14.22 29.87
CA ALA A 10 14.36 14.80 28.75
C ALA A 10 14.68 14.10 27.44
N MET A 11 15.94 13.77 27.21
CA MET A 11 16.35 13.01 26.00
C MET A 11 15.76 11.61 25.99
N VAL A 12 15.73 10.91 27.12
CA VAL A 12 15.10 9.58 27.24
C VAL A 12 13.59 9.66 26.99
N ALA A 13 12.91 10.64 27.58
CA ALA A 13 11.48 10.84 27.35
C ALA A 13 11.16 11.13 25.87
N LEU A 14 11.98 11.94 25.21
CA LEU A 14 11.85 12.25 23.79
C LEU A 14 12.10 11.00 22.91
N ALA A 15 13.09 10.19 23.26
CA ALA A 15 13.37 8.94 22.56
C ALA A 15 12.22 7.93 22.68
N ILE A 16 11.61 7.80 23.87
CA ILE A 16 10.44 6.95 24.10
C ILE A 16 9.25 7.47 23.32
N TRP A 17 9.01 8.78 23.30
CA TRP A 17 7.93 9.38 22.51
C TRP A 17 8.07 9.12 21.02
N HIS A 18 9.25 9.35 20.45
CA HIS A 18 9.50 9.10 19.02
C HIS A 18 9.48 7.61 18.66
N GLY A 19 10.03 6.76 19.51
CA GLY A 19 9.99 5.31 19.32
C GLY A 19 8.56 4.76 19.37
N GLY A 20 7.74 5.21 20.32
CA GLY A 20 6.32 4.84 20.41
C GLY A 20 5.50 5.30 19.22
N SER A 21 5.75 6.53 18.74
CA SER A 21 5.08 7.06 17.54
C SER A 21 5.43 6.27 16.27
N ALA A 22 6.70 5.89 16.12
CA ALA A 22 7.14 5.07 14.98
C ALA A 22 6.51 3.67 15.01
N ALA A 23 6.47 3.02 16.18
CA ALA A 23 5.84 1.71 16.35
C ALA A 23 4.33 1.76 16.05
N ALA A 24 3.63 2.79 16.50
CA ALA A 24 2.21 3.00 16.21
C ALA A 24 1.95 3.20 14.71
N LEU A 25 2.83 3.93 14.00
CA LEU A 25 2.73 4.13 12.56
C LEU A 25 2.93 2.82 11.80
N GLN A 26 3.91 2.01 12.19
CA GLN A 26 4.14 0.68 11.61
C GLN A 26 2.95 -0.26 11.84
N ALA A 27 2.40 -0.28 13.05
CA ALA A 27 1.22 -1.09 13.36
C ALA A 27 0.00 -0.70 12.50
N LYS A 28 -0.22 0.61 12.29
CA LYS A 28 -1.29 1.10 11.40
C LYS A 28 -1.06 0.70 9.95
N ALA A 29 0.19 0.76 9.47
CA ALA A 29 0.52 0.35 8.11
C ALA A 29 0.28 -1.15 7.89
N LEU A 30 0.68 -2.00 8.85
CA LEU A 30 0.42 -3.44 8.80
C LEU A 30 -1.07 -3.75 8.82
N LEU A 31 -1.83 -3.11 9.72
CA LEU A 31 -3.28 -3.27 9.79
C LEU A 31 -3.96 -2.87 8.47
N ALA A 32 -3.53 -1.76 7.86
CA ALA A 32 -4.07 -1.33 6.57
C ALA A 32 -3.84 -2.39 5.47
N GLN A 33 -2.67 -3.05 5.44
CA GLN A 33 -2.40 -4.11 4.48
C GLN A 33 -3.29 -5.34 4.72
N VAL A 34 -3.52 -5.74 5.97
CA VAL A 34 -4.46 -6.83 6.30
C VAL A 34 -5.85 -6.50 5.79
N LEU A 35 -6.37 -5.31 6.10
CA LEU A 35 -7.70 -4.88 5.68
C LEU A 35 -7.83 -4.76 4.15
N LEU A 36 -6.77 -4.38 3.46
CA LEU A 36 -6.73 -4.37 1.98
C LEU A 36 -6.81 -5.78 1.40
N HIS A 37 -6.13 -6.76 2.02
CA HIS A 37 -6.22 -8.16 1.59
C HIS A 37 -7.60 -8.74 1.86
N ASP A 38 -8.21 -8.45 3.01
CA ASP A 38 -9.57 -8.87 3.33
C ASP A 38 -10.58 -8.29 2.31
N ALA A 39 -10.44 -6.99 1.97
CA ALA A 39 -11.25 -6.36 0.94
C ALA A 39 -11.00 -6.97 -0.45
N TRP A 40 -9.76 -7.35 -0.78
CA TRP A 40 -9.45 -8.08 -2.01
C TRP A 40 -10.17 -9.43 -2.07
N ASP A 41 -10.13 -10.19 -0.98
CA ASP A 41 -10.79 -11.48 -0.91
C ASP A 41 -12.32 -11.35 -0.99
N ALA A 42 -12.89 -10.31 -0.40
CA ALA A 42 -14.32 -9.97 -0.54
C ALA A 42 -14.68 -9.61 -2.00
N ALA A 43 -13.84 -8.82 -2.68
CA ALA A 43 -14.03 -8.51 -4.10
C ALA A 43 -14.01 -9.78 -4.96
N ARG A 44 -13.09 -10.69 -4.69
CA ARG A 44 -13.01 -11.99 -5.35
C ARG A 44 -14.19 -12.91 -5.06
N ALA A 45 -14.81 -12.76 -3.91
CA ALA A 45 -16.05 -13.45 -3.55
C ALA A 45 -17.30 -12.84 -4.20
N GLY A 46 -17.16 -11.76 -4.98
CA GLY A 46 -18.23 -11.10 -5.71
C GLY A 46 -18.84 -9.88 -5.03
N GLU A 47 -18.26 -9.42 -3.93
CA GLU A 47 -18.67 -8.16 -3.31
C GLU A 47 -18.30 -6.97 -4.22
N ARG A 48 -19.24 -6.07 -4.42
CA ARG A 48 -19.04 -4.90 -5.28
C ARG A 48 -18.36 -3.79 -4.50
N GLN A 49 -17.15 -3.41 -4.95
CA GLN A 49 -16.37 -2.29 -4.41
C GLN A 49 -16.19 -2.37 -2.87
N PRO A 50 -15.68 -3.50 -2.34
CA PRO A 50 -15.52 -3.66 -0.91
C PRO A 50 -14.50 -2.65 -0.38
N SER A 51 -14.94 -1.79 0.51
CA SER A 51 -14.06 -0.80 1.15
C SER A 51 -13.23 -1.48 2.25
N PRO A 52 -11.91 -1.29 2.29
CA PRO A 52 -11.06 -1.90 3.32
C PRO A 52 -11.36 -1.41 4.73
N TRP A 53 -11.93 -0.20 4.86
CA TRP A 53 -12.46 0.35 6.11
C TRP A 53 -13.60 1.34 5.82
N PRO A 54 -14.49 1.65 6.80
CA PRO A 54 -15.75 2.37 6.57
C PRO A 54 -15.64 3.76 5.92
N TRP A 55 -14.49 4.43 6.06
CA TRP A 55 -14.25 5.75 5.48
C TRP A 55 -13.25 5.74 4.32
N ALA A 56 -12.93 4.55 3.79
CA ALA A 56 -12.09 4.44 2.61
C ALA A 56 -12.85 4.92 1.37
N ASP A 57 -12.17 5.71 0.55
CA ASP A 57 -12.65 6.20 -0.74
C ASP A 57 -12.03 5.42 -1.92
N MET A 58 -11.51 4.24 -1.64
CA MET A 58 -10.91 3.32 -2.60
C MET A 58 -11.26 1.88 -2.25
N TRP A 59 -11.14 1.00 -3.22
CA TRP A 59 -11.31 -0.45 -3.12
C TRP A 59 -10.30 -1.17 -4.02
N PRO A 60 -9.99 -2.44 -3.75
CA PRO A 60 -9.14 -3.25 -4.60
C PRO A 60 -9.77 -3.51 -5.97
N VAL A 61 -9.01 -3.36 -7.05
CA VAL A 61 -9.48 -3.64 -8.43
C VAL A 61 -8.64 -4.68 -9.14
N ALA A 62 -7.36 -4.82 -8.76
CA ALA A 62 -6.46 -5.81 -9.32
C ALA A 62 -5.37 -6.19 -8.31
N ARG A 63 -4.69 -7.29 -8.59
CA ARG A 63 -3.49 -7.73 -7.89
C ARG A 63 -2.36 -7.89 -8.88
N LEU A 64 -1.27 -7.20 -8.64
CA LEU A 64 -0.10 -7.16 -9.49
C LEU A 64 1.02 -7.98 -8.84
N ARG A 65 1.52 -9.00 -9.54
CA ARG A 65 2.60 -9.86 -9.04
C ARG A 65 3.78 -9.86 -9.98
N PHE A 66 4.96 -9.68 -9.42
CA PHE A 66 6.25 -9.88 -10.07
C PHE A 66 6.97 -11.03 -9.38
N GLU A 67 6.74 -12.25 -9.86
CA GLU A 67 7.25 -13.48 -9.21
C GLU A 67 8.76 -13.49 -9.07
N SER A 68 9.48 -13.01 -10.10
CA SER A 68 10.94 -12.91 -10.10
C SER A 68 11.50 -11.96 -9.04
N ARG A 69 10.66 -11.10 -8.47
CA ARG A 69 11.01 -10.09 -7.46
C ARG A 69 10.37 -10.34 -6.10
N GLY A 70 9.46 -11.32 -6.01
CA GLY A 70 8.67 -11.56 -4.80
C GLY A 70 7.67 -10.46 -4.48
N GLU A 71 7.35 -9.59 -5.47
CA GLU A 71 6.42 -8.48 -5.27
C GLU A 71 4.99 -8.92 -5.50
N ASP A 72 4.11 -8.50 -4.60
CA ASP A 72 2.69 -8.83 -4.60
C ASP A 72 1.90 -7.62 -4.08
N LEU A 73 1.28 -6.89 -4.98
CA LEU A 73 0.69 -5.58 -4.72
C LEU A 73 -0.80 -5.58 -5.05
N ILE A 74 -1.61 -5.10 -4.13
CA ILE A 74 -3.03 -4.78 -4.38
C ILE A 74 -3.09 -3.43 -5.09
N VAL A 75 -3.73 -3.39 -6.25
CA VAL A 75 -3.99 -2.17 -7.01
C VAL A 75 -5.34 -1.60 -6.62
N LEU A 76 -5.36 -0.33 -6.26
CA LEU A 76 -6.53 0.40 -5.78
C LEU A 76 -7.29 1.07 -6.92
N SER A 77 -8.56 1.33 -6.71
CA SER A 77 -9.49 1.89 -7.71
C SER A 77 -9.15 3.30 -8.18
N ASN A 78 -8.34 4.03 -7.42
CA ASN A 78 -7.90 5.38 -7.79
C ASN A 78 -6.48 5.66 -7.29
N ALA A 79 -5.83 6.66 -7.89
CA ALA A 79 -4.49 7.12 -7.57
C ALA A 79 -4.51 8.47 -6.82
N SER A 80 -5.46 8.68 -5.92
CA SER A 80 -5.44 9.87 -5.04
C SER A 80 -4.25 9.81 -4.09
N GLY A 81 -3.78 10.96 -3.61
CA GLY A 81 -2.67 11.00 -2.66
C GLY A 81 -2.94 10.20 -1.38
N ARG A 82 -4.22 10.08 -0.99
CA ARG A 82 -4.65 9.26 0.14
C ARG A 82 -4.55 7.77 -0.17
N SER A 83 -5.02 7.35 -1.34
CA SER A 83 -4.93 5.95 -1.78
C SER A 83 -3.50 5.50 -1.98
N LEU A 84 -2.65 6.33 -2.59
CA LEU A 84 -1.24 6.03 -2.83
C LEU A 84 -0.41 5.83 -1.56
N ALA A 85 -0.89 6.29 -0.41
CA ALA A 85 -0.24 5.99 0.87
C ALA A 85 -0.35 4.49 1.25
N PHE A 86 -1.31 3.76 0.70
CA PHE A 86 -1.58 2.37 1.04
C PHE A 86 -1.21 1.36 -0.05
N GLY A 87 -1.17 1.78 -1.32
CA GLY A 87 -0.84 0.91 -2.44
C GLY A 87 -0.80 1.66 -3.77
N PRO A 88 -0.38 1.00 -4.85
CA PRO A 88 -0.52 1.55 -6.19
C PRO A 88 -2.00 1.67 -6.56
N GLY A 89 -2.36 2.65 -7.37
CA GLY A 89 -3.73 2.90 -7.77
C GLY A 89 -3.88 3.19 -9.25
N VAL A 90 -5.07 2.95 -9.78
CA VAL A 90 -5.40 3.25 -11.18
C VAL A 90 -5.50 4.76 -11.37
N PHE A 91 -4.78 5.27 -12.37
CA PHE A 91 -4.89 6.65 -12.83
C PHE A 91 -5.80 6.69 -14.06
N GLY A 92 -6.95 7.31 -13.92
CA GLY A 92 -7.98 7.32 -14.97
C GLY A 92 -9.08 6.29 -14.72
N THR A 93 -9.74 5.84 -15.79
CA THR A 93 -10.95 5.01 -15.72
C THR A 93 -10.77 3.60 -16.30
N VAL A 94 -9.67 3.35 -17.01
CA VAL A 94 -9.38 2.04 -17.62
C VAL A 94 -8.70 1.15 -16.60
N LEU A 95 -9.36 0.06 -16.21
CA LEU A 95 -8.79 -0.88 -15.25
C LEU A 95 -7.75 -1.80 -15.93
N PRO A 96 -6.79 -2.33 -15.17
CA PRO A 96 -5.86 -3.33 -15.68
C PRO A 96 -6.60 -4.54 -16.26
N GLY A 97 -6.32 -4.89 -17.53
CA GLY A 97 -6.97 -5.96 -18.26
C GLY A 97 -8.18 -5.54 -19.11
N ASP A 98 -8.67 -4.32 -18.99
CA ASP A 98 -9.68 -3.77 -19.89
C ASP A 98 -9.06 -3.35 -21.24
N ALA A 99 -9.91 -3.22 -22.26
CA ALA A 99 -9.48 -2.67 -23.55
C ALA A 99 -9.08 -1.19 -23.39
N GLY A 100 -7.89 -0.83 -23.86
CA GLY A 100 -7.36 0.51 -23.77
C GLY A 100 -6.03 0.58 -23.02
N ASN A 101 -5.65 1.79 -22.63
CA ASN A 101 -4.41 2.03 -21.89
C ASN A 101 -4.72 2.20 -20.40
N SER A 102 -4.39 1.21 -19.60
CA SER A 102 -4.48 1.28 -18.15
C SER A 102 -3.18 1.81 -17.56
N VAL A 103 -3.29 2.84 -16.75
CA VAL A 103 -2.16 3.43 -16.05
C VAL A 103 -2.28 3.16 -14.56
N VAL A 104 -1.28 2.49 -13.99
CA VAL A 104 -1.17 2.27 -12.55
C VAL A 104 -0.05 3.14 -12.01
N ALA A 105 -0.39 4.01 -11.07
CA ALA A 105 0.56 4.89 -10.39
C ALA A 105 0.88 4.38 -8.99
N GLY A 106 2.09 4.65 -8.53
CA GLY A 106 2.54 4.28 -7.18
C GLY A 106 3.75 5.09 -6.77
N HIS A 107 4.04 5.12 -5.48
CA HIS A 107 5.24 5.79 -4.98
C HIS A 107 6.50 5.04 -5.42
N ARG A 108 7.41 5.77 -6.07
CA ARG A 108 8.67 5.25 -6.61
C ARG A 108 9.57 4.62 -5.54
N ASP A 109 9.61 5.21 -4.36
CA ASP A 109 10.54 4.83 -3.30
C ASP A 109 9.92 3.86 -2.28
N THR A 110 8.72 3.32 -2.56
CA THR A 110 8.02 2.31 -1.75
C THR A 110 7.44 1.22 -2.64
N HIS A 111 6.16 1.32 -3.04
CA HIS A 111 5.46 0.27 -3.78
C HIS A 111 6.10 -0.08 -5.12
N PHE A 112 6.74 0.88 -5.79
CA PHE A 112 7.38 0.69 -7.09
C PHE A 112 8.91 0.82 -7.05
N GLU A 113 9.52 0.73 -5.88
CA GLU A 113 10.97 0.76 -5.74
C GLU A 113 11.67 -0.33 -6.58
N PHE A 114 11.10 -1.52 -6.63
CA PHE A 114 11.61 -2.65 -7.39
C PHE A 114 11.65 -2.43 -8.90
N LEU A 115 10.85 -1.50 -9.45
CA LEU A 115 10.82 -1.23 -10.90
C LEU A 115 12.16 -0.74 -11.46
N ARG A 116 13.02 -0.15 -10.63
CA ARG A 116 14.38 0.25 -11.05
C ARG A 116 15.25 -0.94 -11.47
N ASP A 117 14.94 -2.13 -10.98
CA ASP A 117 15.70 -3.35 -11.21
C ASP A 117 15.04 -4.28 -12.25
N VAL A 118 13.87 -3.91 -12.79
CA VAL A 118 13.16 -4.67 -13.82
C VAL A 118 13.92 -4.62 -15.14
N ARG A 119 14.02 -5.77 -15.80
CA ARG A 119 14.77 -5.95 -17.05
C ARG A 119 13.86 -6.47 -18.16
N PRO A 120 14.26 -6.24 -19.43
CA PRO A 120 13.57 -6.87 -20.55
C PRO A 120 13.54 -8.40 -20.39
N GLY A 121 12.34 -8.98 -20.49
CA GLY A 121 12.10 -10.41 -20.27
C GLY A 121 11.54 -10.75 -18.91
N ASP A 122 11.57 -9.82 -17.93
CA ASP A 122 10.87 -10.02 -16.66
C ASP A 122 9.35 -10.09 -16.91
N ARG A 123 8.69 -10.99 -16.17
CA ARG A 123 7.26 -11.22 -16.29
C ARG A 123 6.53 -10.76 -15.06
N PHE A 124 5.35 -10.25 -15.26
CA PHE A 124 4.40 -9.96 -14.21
C PHE A 124 3.02 -10.50 -14.58
N SER A 125 2.22 -10.77 -13.59
CA SER A 125 0.82 -11.13 -13.76
C SER A 125 -0.10 -10.07 -13.16
N VAL A 126 -1.21 -9.84 -13.81
CA VAL A 126 -2.30 -9.01 -13.30
C VAL A 126 -3.49 -9.91 -13.10
N GLN A 127 -3.94 -10.03 -11.88
CA GLN A 127 -5.16 -10.73 -11.51
C GLN A 127 -6.25 -9.70 -11.24
N ARG A 128 -7.40 -9.88 -11.88
CA ARG A 128 -8.58 -9.04 -11.64
C ARG A 128 -9.44 -9.62 -10.52
N ALA A 129 -10.27 -8.80 -9.91
CA ALA A 129 -11.21 -9.26 -8.89
C ALA A 129 -12.33 -10.12 -9.49
N ASP A 130 -12.69 -9.86 -10.75
CA ASP A 130 -13.75 -10.55 -11.49
C ASP A 130 -13.28 -11.81 -12.25
N GLY A 131 -12.01 -12.17 -12.18
CA GLY A 131 -11.45 -13.40 -12.77
C GLY A 131 -10.30 -13.20 -13.74
#